data_6a6f3030e111367d8c9edc34a5035d2d
#
_entry.id   6a6f3030e111367d8c9edc34a5035d2d
#
_cell.length_a   1.000
_cell.length_b   1.000
_cell.length_c   1.000
_cell.angle_alpha   90.00
_cell.angle_beta   90.00
_cell.angle_gamma   90.00
#
_symmetry.space_group_name_H-M   'P 1'
#
loop_
_entity.id
_entity.type
_entity.pdbx_description
1 polymer ?
#
loop_
_entity_poly.entity_id
_entity_poly.type
_entity_poly.pdbx_seq_one_letter_code
_entity_poly.pdbx_strand_id
1 'polypeptide(L)'
;MNVDGSWIFGAVSGGLTIAIPQWIYTQGWSPNHTVLIGILVGVIGMEWLVGGRLAKLSPVKKNSSEVAIDSAIRDVIIIGMCAAGYGFDYLFNSGSFIYVIITAAFIYHNFYSLVANIAVLVWEKHFPMWLLNWLDNEIAAKKEKYFPVKNKEEK
;
A
#
# COMPACT_ATOMS: atom_id res chain seq x y z
N MET A 1 23.73 -31.19 -12.41
CA MET A 1 24.36 -30.23 -11.51
C MET A 1 23.25 -29.57 -10.75
N ASN A 2 22.91 -30.11 -9.55
CA ASN A 2 21.88 -29.52 -8.69
C ASN A 2 22.47 -28.22 -8.15
N VAL A 3 22.00 -27.11 -8.68
CA VAL A 3 22.22 -25.83 -8.05
C VAL A 3 21.19 -25.74 -6.92
N ASP A 4 21.61 -26.07 -5.71
CA ASP A 4 20.84 -25.77 -4.50
C ASP A 4 20.82 -24.26 -4.34
N GLY A 5 19.89 -23.65 -5.10
CA GLY A 5 19.74 -22.21 -5.20
C GLY A 5 19.03 -21.61 -3.99
N SER A 6 19.57 -21.83 -2.78
CA SER A 6 18.99 -21.21 -1.59
C SER A 6 19.31 -19.72 -1.46
N TRP A 7 20.30 -19.18 -2.23
CA TRP A 7 20.72 -17.80 -2.02
C TRP A 7 21.25 -17.18 -3.31
N ILE A 8 20.54 -16.27 -3.92
CA ILE A 8 21.12 -15.32 -4.87
C ILE A 8 21.49 -14.08 -4.09
N PHE A 9 22.78 -13.82 -4.00
CA PHE A 9 23.34 -12.65 -3.36
C PHE A 9 23.42 -11.52 -4.40
N GLY A 10 22.52 -10.55 -4.32
CA GLY A 10 22.72 -9.28 -5.00
C GLY A 10 23.68 -8.43 -4.17
N ALA A 11 24.90 -8.24 -4.65
CA ALA A 11 25.81 -7.28 -4.06
C ALA A 11 25.34 -5.87 -4.41
N VAL A 12 24.66 -5.21 -3.48
CA VAL A 12 24.47 -3.75 -3.54
C VAL A 12 25.72 -3.11 -2.97
N SER A 13 26.26 -2.13 -3.65
CA SER A 13 27.40 -1.34 -3.22
C SER A 13 27.17 -0.81 -1.78
N GLY A 14 27.79 -1.44 -0.80
CA GLY A 14 27.60 -1.14 0.62
C GLY A 14 27.51 -2.35 1.53
N GLY A 15 27.59 -3.59 1.01
CA GLY A 15 27.69 -4.80 1.82
C GLY A 15 26.39 -5.34 2.40
N LEU A 16 25.23 -4.86 1.95
CA LEU A 16 23.93 -5.43 2.31
C LEU A 16 23.59 -6.61 1.39
N THR A 17 23.62 -7.82 1.93
CA THR A 17 23.15 -9.01 1.25
C THR A 17 21.65 -9.17 1.48
N ILE A 18 20.84 -9.01 0.44
CA ILE A 18 19.40 -9.26 0.51
C ILE A 18 19.15 -10.71 0.12
N ALA A 19 18.66 -11.51 1.07
CA ALA A 19 18.20 -12.87 0.80
C ALA A 19 16.82 -12.83 0.14
N ILE A 20 16.75 -13.26 -1.12
CA ILE A 20 15.47 -13.34 -1.84
C ILE A 20 14.86 -14.73 -1.56
N PRO A 21 13.63 -14.79 -1.03
CA PRO A 21 12.96 -16.05 -0.74
C PRO A 21 12.81 -16.95 -1.98
N GLN A 22 13.06 -18.25 -1.82
CA GLN A 22 13.05 -19.21 -2.93
C GLN A 22 11.75 -19.28 -3.71
N TRP A 23 10.61 -19.05 -3.05
CA TRP A 23 9.30 -19.10 -3.71
C TRP A 23 9.12 -18.03 -4.81
N ILE A 24 9.92 -16.95 -4.78
CA ILE A 24 9.91 -15.91 -5.82
C ILE A 24 10.45 -16.45 -7.16
N TYR A 25 11.32 -17.46 -7.11
CA TYR A 25 11.87 -18.08 -8.32
C TYR A 25 11.04 -19.25 -8.85
N THR A 26 10.03 -19.69 -8.10
CA THR A 26 9.19 -20.83 -8.51
C THR A 26 8.03 -20.35 -9.34
N GLN A 27 7.75 -21.08 -10.43
CA GLN A 27 6.57 -20.88 -11.24
C GLN A 27 5.33 -21.46 -10.53
N GLY A 28 4.22 -20.82 -10.71
CA GLY A 28 2.95 -21.24 -10.18
C GLY A 28 2.55 -20.57 -8.87
N TRP A 29 1.26 -20.64 -8.59
CA TRP A 29 0.67 -20.03 -7.39
C TRP A 29 1.07 -20.80 -6.13
N SER A 30 1.60 -20.08 -5.14
CA SER A 30 1.98 -20.65 -3.84
C SER A 30 1.20 -19.99 -2.70
N PRO A 31 1.19 -20.57 -1.49
CA PRO A 31 0.59 -19.93 -0.31
C PRO A 31 1.13 -18.51 -0.05
N ASN A 32 2.38 -18.23 -0.39
CA ASN A 32 2.97 -16.90 -0.20
C ASN A 32 2.32 -15.84 -1.10
N HIS A 33 1.89 -16.19 -2.32
CA HIS A 33 1.12 -15.29 -3.18
C HIS A 33 -0.23 -14.94 -2.54
N THR A 34 -0.89 -15.95 -1.96
CA THR A 34 -2.16 -15.76 -1.25
C THR A 34 -1.98 -14.85 -0.03
N VAL A 35 -0.91 -15.04 0.74
CA VAL A 35 -0.60 -14.17 1.89
C VAL A 35 -0.33 -12.74 1.43
N LEU A 36 0.46 -12.54 0.38
CA LEU A 36 0.82 -11.21 -0.11
C LEU A 36 -0.41 -10.44 -0.60
N ILE A 37 -1.25 -11.06 -1.42
CA ILE A 37 -2.51 -10.42 -1.87
C ILE A 37 -3.48 -10.23 -0.71
N GLY A 38 -3.51 -11.14 0.26
CA GLY A 38 -4.32 -11.02 1.48
C GLY A 38 -3.91 -9.81 2.33
N ILE A 39 -2.61 -9.53 2.45
CA ILE A 39 -2.10 -8.32 3.10
C ILE A 39 -2.60 -7.08 2.36
N LEU A 40 -2.48 -7.04 1.03
CA LEU A 40 -2.97 -5.92 0.22
C LEU A 40 -4.46 -5.66 0.44
N VAL A 41 -5.28 -6.69 0.33
CA VAL A 41 -6.74 -6.59 0.54
C VAL A 41 -7.06 -6.13 1.97
N GLY A 42 -6.33 -6.64 2.96
CA GLY A 42 -6.48 -6.22 4.36
C GLY A 42 -6.15 -4.73 4.56
N VAL A 43 -5.07 -4.25 3.97
CA VAL A 43 -4.67 -2.82 4.05
C VAL A 43 -5.70 -1.93 3.35
N ILE A 44 -6.18 -2.31 2.16
CA ILE A 44 -7.26 -1.60 1.45
C ILE A 44 -8.53 -1.54 2.31
N GLY A 45 -8.94 -2.67 2.90
CA GLY A 45 -10.11 -2.72 3.78
C GLY A 45 -10.00 -1.80 4.99
N MET A 46 -8.82 -1.77 5.64
CA MET A 46 -8.54 -0.84 6.73
C MET A 46 -8.56 0.62 6.27
N GLU A 47 -8.01 0.92 5.09
CA GLU A 47 -8.04 2.28 4.52
C GLU A 47 -9.49 2.75 4.31
N TRP A 48 -10.37 1.87 3.82
CA TRP A 48 -11.79 2.17 3.66
C TRP A 48 -12.48 2.48 4.98
N LEU A 49 -12.22 1.70 6.03
CA LEU A 49 -12.80 1.90 7.36
C LEU A 49 -12.36 3.25 7.96
N VAL A 50 -11.06 3.53 7.90
CA VAL A 50 -10.49 4.76 8.47
C VAL A 50 -10.88 5.98 7.63
N GLY A 51 -10.77 5.89 6.30
CA GLY A 51 -11.16 6.96 5.38
C GLY A 51 -12.65 7.29 5.46
N GLY A 52 -13.51 6.28 5.59
CA GLY A 52 -14.95 6.47 5.79
C GLY A 52 -15.27 7.16 7.13
N ARG A 53 -14.50 6.85 8.18
CA ARG A 53 -14.64 7.56 9.48
C ARG A 53 -14.18 9.00 9.39
N LEU A 54 -13.05 9.28 8.71
CA LEU A 54 -12.59 10.65 8.44
C LEU A 54 -13.64 11.45 7.66
N ALA A 55 -14.21 10.88 6.60
CA ALA A 55 -15.22 11.53 5.80
C ALA A 55 -16.47 11.90 6.61
N LYS A 56 -16.87 11.06 7.59
CA LYS A 56 -17.98 11.37 8.51
C LYS A 56 -17.66 12.50 9.48
N LEU A 57 -16.40 12.64 9.89
CA LEU A 57 -15.96 13.70 10.82
C LEU A 57 -15.61 15.00 10.10
N SER A 58 -15.41 14.96 8.79
CA SER A 58 -15.06 16.14 7.99
C SER A 58 -16.20 17.14 7.88
N PRO A 59 -15.98 18.44 8.14
CA PRO A 59 -16.98 19.47 7.95
C PRO A 59 -17.26 19.78 6.48
N VAL A 60 -16.37 19.42 5.57
CA VAL A 60 -16.42 19.77 4.14
C VAL A 60 -16.66 18.58 3.22
N LYS A 61 -16.22 17.39 3.63
CA LYS A 61 -16.31 16.19 2.80
C LYS A 61 -17.35 15.23 3.36
N LYS A 62 -18.45 15.07 2.63
CA LYS A 62 -19.47 14.07 2.95
C LYS A 62 -19.11 12.73 2.30
N ASN A 63 -19.36 11.65 3.02
CA ASN A 63 -19.29 10.31 2.47
C ASN A 63 -20.43 10.17 1.45
N SER A 64 -20.11 10.17 0.15
CA SER A 64 -21.08 10.00 -0.93
C SER A 64 -20.87 8.64 -1.59
N SER A 65 -21.95 8.10 -2.18
CA SER A 65 -21.88 6.86 -2.96
C SER A 65 -20.91 6.97 -4.13
N GLU A 66 -20.78 8.15 -4.75
CA GLU A 66 -19.87 8.43 -5.84
C GLU A 66 -18.40 8.21 -5.40
N VAL A 67 -17.98 8.79 -4.26
CA VAL A 67 -16.62 8.60 -3.71
C VAL A 67 -16.35 7.13 -3.38
N ALA A 68 -17.36 6.41 -2.89
CA ALA A 68 -17.22 4.98 -2.60
C ALA A 68 -17.04 4.15 -3.88
N ILE A 69 -17.80 4.48 -4.94
CA ILE A 69 -17.68 3.82 -6.25
C ILE A 69 -16.31 4.08 -6.86
N ASP A 70 -15.82 5.32 -6.87
CA ASP A 70 -14.50 5.66 -7.41
C ASP A 70 -13.38 4.92 -6.67
N SER A 71 -13.49 4.82 -5.35
CA SER A 71 -12.55 4.05 -4.54
C SER A 71 -12.59 2.56 -4.88
N ALA A 72 -13.79 1.99 -5.06
CA ALA A 72 -13.95 0.60 -5.43
C ALA A 72 -13.35 0.29 -6.81
N ILE A 73 -13.58 1.18 -7.81
CA ILE A 73 -13.00 1.06 -9.14
C ILE A 73 -11.47 1.07 -9.07
N ARG A 74 -10.88 2.01 -8.32
CA ARG A 74 -9.43 2.08 -8.08
C ARG A 74 -8.91 0.75 -7.55
N ASP A 75 -9.56 0.20 -6.54
CA ASP A 75 -9.10 -1.01 -5.86
C ASP A 75 -9.24 -2.26 -6.74
N VAL A 76 -10.28 -2.33 -7.57
CA VAL A 76 -10.41 -3.37 -8.61
C VAL A 76 -9.27 -3.28 -9.62
N ILE A 77 -8.89 -2.07 -10.04
CA ILE A 77 -7.75 -1.85 -10.94
C ILE A 77 -6.45 -2.33 -10.29
N ILE A 78 -6.22 -2.01 -9.02
CA ILE A 78 -5.04 -2.45 -8.25
C ILE A 78 -4.95 -3.99 -8.24
N ILE A 79 -6.02 -4.67 -7.90
CA ILE A 79 -6.07 -6.16 -7.91
C ILE A 79 -5.84 -6.70 -9.32
N GLY A 80 -6.43 -6.08 -10.34
CA GLY A 80 -6.23 -6.43 -11.74
C GLY A 80 -4.76 -6.30 -12.18
N MET A 81 -4.07 -5.24 -11.73
CA MET A 81 -2.64 -5.06 -12.00
C MET A 81 -1.77 -6.13 -11.30
N CYS A 82 -2.11 -6.52 -10.07
CA CYS A 82 -1.43 -7.62 -9.41
C CYS A 82 -1.62 -8.95 -10.17
N ALA A 83 -2.85 -9.22 -10.63
CA ALA A 83 -3.15 -10.41 -11.44
C ALA A 83 -2.41 -10.37 -12.79
N ALA A 84 -2.33 -9.22 -13.45
CA ALA A 84 -1.55 -9.05 -14.68
C ALA A 84 -0.06 -9.27 -14.42
N GLY A 85 0.49 -8.80 -13.30
CA GLY A 85 1.86 -9.05 -12.88
C GLY A 85 2.16 -10.55 -12.78
N TYR A 86 1.27 -11.32 -12.16
CA TYR A 86 1.39 -12.77 -12.12
C TYR A 86 1.33 -13.40 -13.52
N GLY A 87 0.43 -12.91 -14.40
CA GLY A 87 0.33 -13.36 -15.78
C GLY A 87 1.62 -13.10 -16.57
N PHE A 88 2.26 -11.95 -16.38
CA PHE A 88 3.56 -11.64 -16.99
C PHE A 88 4.68 -12.55 -16.46
N ASP A 89 4.71 -12.82 -15.17
CA ASP A 89 5.65 -13.77 -14.58
C ASP A 89 5.53 -15.15 -15.23
N TYR A 90 4.31 -15.60 -15.47
CA TYR A 90 4.05 -16.87 -16.15
C TYR A 90 4.55 -16.86 -17.60
N LEU A 91 4.25 -15.79 -18.36
CA LEU A 91 4.65 -15.65 -19.77
C LEU A 91 6.16 -15.54 -19.96
N PHE A 92 6.83 -14.80 -19.07
CA PHE A 92 8.28 -14.56 -19.17
C PHE A 92 9.13 -15.56 -18.42
N ASN A 93 8.51 -16.52 -17.74
CA ASN A 93 9.20 -17.49 -16.88
C ASN A 93 10.08 -16.81 -15.82
N SER A 94 9.62 -15.68 -15.28
CA SER A 94 10.36 -14.84 -14.32
C SER A 94 10.13 -15.23 -12.85
N GLY A 95 9.52 -16.40 -12.60
CA GLY A 95 9.13 -16.79 -11.25
C GLY A 95 7.94 -15.97 -10.77
N SER A 96 8.12 -15.13 -9.76
CA SER A 96 7.06 -14.26 -9.19
C SER A 96 7.53 -12.82 -9.01
N PHE A 97 8.59 -12.41 -9.69
CA PHE A 97 9.23 -11.12 -9.49
C PHE A 97 8.30 -9.94 -9.80
N ILE A 98 7.63 -9.99 -10.96
CA ILE A 98 6.76 -8.89 -11.42
C ILE A 98 5.56 -8.77 -10.47
N TYR A 99 4.93 -9.90 -10.12
CA TYR A 99 3.84 -9.95 -9.17
C TYR A 99 4.22 -9.37 -7.81
N VAL A 100 5.36 -9.79 -7.27
CA VAL A 100 5.85 -9.36 -5.96
C VAL A 100 6.14 -7.86 -5.96
N ILE A 101 6.82 -7.34 -6.97
CA ILE A 101 7.15 -5.91 -7.07
C ILE A 101 5.88 -5.07 -7.15
N ILE A 102 4.95 -5.42 -8.04
CA ILE A 102 3.70 -4.68 -8.21
C ILE A 102 2.87 -4.72 -6.93
N THR A 103 2.69 -5.92 -6.35
CA THR A 103 1.86 -6.08 -5.15
C THR A 103 2.48 -5.37 -3.95
N ALA A 104 3.80 -5.47 -3.75
CA ALA A 104 4.49 -4.77 -2.67
C ALA A 104 4.42 -3.25 -2.82
N ALA A 105 4.52 -2.72 -4.05
CA ALA A 105 4.36 -1.30 -4.32
C ALA A 105 2.96 -0.79 -3.93
N PHE A 106 1.91 -1.55 -4.25
CA PHE A 106 0.55 -1.20 -3.85
C PHE A 106 0.30 -1.37 -2.35
N ILE A 107 0.87 -2.41 -1.71
CA ILE A 107 0.83 -2.55 -0.24
C ILE A 107 1.47 -1.32 0.40
N TYR A 108 2.66 -0.93 -0.04
CA TYR A 108 3.37 0.25 0.47
C TYR A 108 2.53 1.52 0.32
N HIS A 109 1.98 1.77 -0.88
CA HIS A 109 1.19 2.96 -1.17
C HIS A 109 -0.07 3.04 -0.29
N ASN A 110 -0.85 1.95 -0.21
CA ASN A 110 -2.08 1.93 0.58
C ASN A 110 -1.79 1.96 2.10
N PHE A 111 -0.71 1.31 2.55
CA PHE A 111 -0.28 1.36 3.95
C PHE A 111 0.15 2.78 4.34
N TYR A 112 0.89 3.47 3.48
CA TYR A 112 1.29 4.86 3.67
C TYR A 112 0.07 5.78 3.84
N SER A 113 -0.91 5.65 2.95
CA SER A 113 -2.18 6.39 3.02
C SER A 113 -3.00 6.05 4.26
N LEU A 114 -3.08 4.76 4.63
CA LEU A 114 -3.76 4.28 5.82
C LEU A 114 -3.18 4.91 7.10
N VAL A 115 -1.86 4.87 7.27
CA VAL A 115 -1.21 5.42 8.47
C VAL A 115 -1.41 6.93 8.57
N ALA A 116 -1.33 7.65 7.43
CA ALA A 116 -1.63 9.08 7.40
C ALA A 116 -3.09 9.38 7.79
N ASN A 117 -4.05 8.58 7.31
CA ASN A 117 -5.46 8.70 7.71
C ASN A 117 -5.66 8.46 9.22
N ILE A 118 -4.97 7.47 9.79
CA ILE A 118 -5.02 7.19 11.24
C ILE A 118 -4.43 8.36 12.04
N ALA A 119 -3.31 8.93 11.60
CA ALA A 119 -2.70 10.08 12.26
C ALA A 119 -3.65 11.28 12.30
N VAL A 120 -4.35 11.57 11.22
CA VAL A 120 -5.34 12.67 11.15
C VAL A 120 -6.54 12.44 12.09
N LEU A 121 -6.87 11.19 12.43
CA LEU A 121 -7.91 10.87 13.43
C LEU A 121 -7.52 11.19 14.89
N VAL A 122 -6.45 11.97 15.12
CA VAL A 122 -5.96 12.35 16.47
C VAL A 122 -5.30 11.18 17.22
N TRP A 123 -4.82 10.19 16.49
CA TRP A 123 -4.06 9.09 17.08
C TRP A 123 -2.55 9.32 17.00
N GLU A 124 -2.12 10.52 16.58
CA GLU A 124 -0.70 10.92 16.47
C GLU A 124 0.12 10.57 17.72
N LYS A 125 -0.45 10.81 18.93
CA LYS A 125 0.22 10.53 20.20
C LYS A 125 0.57 9.06 20.42
N HIS A 126 0.01 8.14 19.64
CA HIS A 126 0.26 6.70 19.76
C HIS A 126 1.30 6.21 18.75
N PHE A 127 1.79 7.10 17.86
CA PHE A 127 2.77 6.75 16.85
C PHE A 127 4.16 7.27 17.21
N PRO A 128 5.24 6.52 16.86
CA PRO A 128 6.59 6.99 16.97
C PRO A 128 6.85 8.24 16.13
N MET A 129 7.59 9.23 16.65
CA MET A 129 7.88 10.50 15.95
C MET A 129 8.56 10.30 14.61
N TRP A 130 9.44 9.30 14.47
CA TRP A 130 10.09 9.02 13.19
C TRP A 130 9.10 8.64 12.08
N LEU A 131 8.02 7.92 12.44
CA LEU A 131 6.96 7.54 11.51
C LEU A 131 6.13 8.77 11.10
N LEU A 132 5.81 9.64 12.05
CA LEU A 132 5.07 10.87 11.76
C LEU A 132 5.88 11.80 10.86
N ASN A 133 7.17 11.99 11.14
CA ASN A 133 8.06 12.80 10.31
C ASN A 133 8.17 12.25 8.87
N TRP A 134 8.20 10.92 8.72
CA TRP A 134 8.22 10.29 7.40
C TRP A 134 6.92 10.50 6.62
N LEU A 135 5.80 10.65 7.32
CA LEU A 135 4.45 10.84 6.75
C LEU A 135 4.00 12.31 6.71
N ASP A 136 4.83 13.25 7.13
CA ASP A 136 4.43 14.65 7.38
C ASP A 136 3.68 15.28 6.20
N ASN A 137 4.20 15.13 4.99
CA ASN A 137 3.58 15.66 3.78
C ASN A 137 2.18 15.05 3.50
N GLU A 138 2.03 13.74 3.71
CA GLU A 138 0.77 13.05 3.48
C GLU A 138 -0.25 13.40 4.57
N ILE A 139 0.19 13.51 5.83
CA ILE A 139 -0.64 13.95 6.95
C ILE A 139 -1.14 15.38 6.69
N ALA A 140 -0.26 16.28 6.23
CA ALA A 140 -0.63 17.65 5.88
C ALA A 140 -1.67 17.69 4.76
N ALA A 141 -1.46 16.93 3.67
CA ALA A 141 -2.42 16.82 2.57
C ALA A 141 -3.77 16.25 3.01
N LYS A 142 -3.77 15.24 3.90
CA LYS A 142 -5.03 14.68 4.46
C LYS A 142 -5.71 15.67 5.40
N LYS A 143 -4.97 16.38 6.24
CA LYS A 143 -5.54 17.45 7.10
C LYS A 143 -6.20 18.53 6.25
N GLU A 144 -5.54 19.02 5.21
CA GLU A 144 -6.11 20.00 4.27
C GLU A 144 -7.38 19.47 3.59
N LYS A 145 -7.35 18.22 3.11
CA LYS A 145 -8.47 17.58 2.41
C LYS A 145 -9.72 17.42 3.28
N TYR A 146 -9.57 17.03 4.55
CA TYR A 146 -10.69 16.70 5.43
C TYR A 146 -11.05 17.83 6.40
N PHE A 147 -10.08 18.66 6.79
CA PHE A 147 -10.23 19.73 7.79
C PHE A 147 -9.52 21.00 7.34
N PRO A 148 -9.92 21.61 6.18
CA PRO A 148 -9.29 22.83 5.71
C PRO A 148 -9.43 23.95 6.73
N VAL A 149 -8.35 24.66 6.99
CA VAL A 149 -8.36 25.89 7.81
C VAL A 149 -9.12 26.94 7.02
N LYS A 150 -10.32 27.35 7.49
CA LYS A 150 -11.00 28.52 6.94
C LYS A 150 -10.14 29.75 7.25
N ASN A 151 -9.45 30.28 6.27
CA ASN A 151 -8.86 31.62 6.39
C ASN A 151 -9.99 32.59 6.66
N LYS A 152 -9.97 33.21 7.86
CA LYS A 152 -10.84 34.33 8.24
C LYS A 152 -10.28 35.62 7.60
N GLU A 153 -10.19 35.68 6.30
CA GLU A 153 -9.87 36.88 5.56
C GLU A 153 -10.79 36.99 4.35
N GLU A 154 -12.02 37.40 4.63
CA GLU A 154 -12.85 38.17 3.71
C GLU A 154 -13.92 38.87 4.56
N LYS A 155 -13.55 40.06 5.08
CA LYS A 155 -14.48 41.12 5.44
C LYS A 155 -14.13 42.35 4.67
#